data_fcac4beced72f7f278c87d362a3a7f4c
#
_entry.id   fcac4beced72f7f278c87d362a3a7f4c
#
_cell.length_a   1.000
_cell.length_b   1.000
_cell.length_c   1.000
_cell.angle_alpha   90.00
_cell.angle_beta   90.00
_cell.angle_gamma   90.00
#
_symmetry.space_group_name_H-M   'P 1'
#
loop_
_entity.id
_entity.type
_entity.pdbx_description
1 polymer ?
#
loop_
_entity_poly.entity_id
_entity_poly.type
_entity_poly.pdbx_seq_one_letter_code
_entity_poly.pdbx_strand_id
1 'polypeptide(L)'
;MKRQINLTIKANLLRSALIVLPLLAVCVIPFALAQRTYRGKPDERYGSRTPSRVVNPTGLASALAPAIPDCAIIINERFDDIRNLADSGWVLMNHSEPLGAVDWFQGNDEVFPAFDGDPTAYIAANFNDGGDLATISNWLLTPEIGLQDGSTLTFYTRTVELSQFPDRLQVRMSTNGASVNIGTTPFDVGDFTTLLLDINPTYTIGGYPEAWTQFTINLTGVPTASTGRLAFRYFVEDAGPEGVNSNYIGIDRLIYCGTAVRVLPTPRPHPTPVPRP
;
A
#
# COMPACT_ATOMS: atom_id res chain seq x y z
N MET A 1 -16.19 -38.65 80.32
CA MET A 1 -14.96 -38.13 80.94
C MET A 1 -14.35 -37.07 80.04
N LYS A 2 -14.40 -35.83 80.47
CA LYS A 2 -13.86 -34.63 79.77
C LYS A 2 -12.38 -34.51 80.09
N ARG A 3 -11.56 -34.33 79.09
CA ARG A 3 -10.21 -33.75 79.29
C ARG A 3 -10.04 -32.55 78.36
N GLN A 4 -10.01 -31.41 78.99
CA GLN A 4 -9.58 -30.15 78.37
C GLN A 4 -8.03 -30.17 78.27
N ILE A 5 -7.55 -29.75 77.14
CA ILE A 5 -6.15 -29.47 76.96
C ILE A 5 -6.04 -27.95 76.70
N ASN A 6 -5.51 -27.25 77.72
CA ASN A 6 -5.11 -25.86 77.61
C ASN A 6 -3.85 -25.75 76.78
N LEU A 7 -3.90 -24.98 75.70
CA LEU A 7 -2.73 -24.64 74.93
C LEU A 7 -2.40 -23.13 75.23
N THR A 8 -1.32 -22.98 75.97
CA THR A 8 -0.77 -21.66 76.31
C THR A 8 0.08 -21.19 75.08
N ILE A 9 -0.39 -20.12 74.46
CA ILE A 9 0.36 -19.50 73.36
C ILE A 9 1.34 -18.51 73.99
N LYS A 10 2.61 -18.83 73.93
CA LYS A 10 3.71 -17.92 74.25
C LYS A 10 3.87 -16.94 73.07
N ALA A 11 3.66 -15.69 73.33
CA ALA A 11 4.00 -14.61 72.43
C ALA A 11 5.54 -14.45 72.40
N ASN A 12 6.14 -14.78 71.28
CA ASN A 12 7.53 -14.39 71.00
C ASN A 12 7.53 -13.15 70.13
N LEU A 13 7.96 -12.06 70.70
CA LEU A 13 8.35 -10.85 69.97
C LEU A 13 9.53 -11.18 69.09
N LEU A 14 9.32 -11.23 67.78
CA LEU A 14 10.40 -11.18 66.83
C LEU A 14 10.53 -9.75 66.30
N ARG A 15 11.70 -9.24 66.50
CA ARG A 15 12.19 -7.93 66.06
C ARG A 15 12.06 -7.82 64.54
N SER A 16 11.42 -6.78 64.13
CA SER A 16 11.30 -6.34 62.74
C SER A 16 12.70 -6.08 62.16
N ALA A 17 13.17 -6.94 61.26
CA ALA A 17 14.21 -6.59 60.33
C ALA A 17 13.56 -5.86 59.17
N LEU A 18 13.72 -4.55 59.13
CA LEU A 18 13.39 -3.73 57.94
C LEU A 18 14.34 -4.18 56.83
N ILE A 19 13.85 -5.03 55.96
CA ILE A 19 14.48 -5.23 54.66
C ILE A 19 14.05 -4.05 53.80
N VAL A 20 14.90 -3.05 53.69
CA VAL A 20 14.82 -2.00 52.70
C VAL A 20 15.08 -2.68 51.36
N LEU A 21 14.03 -3.10 50.66
CA LEU A 21 14.13 -3.36 49.22
C LEU A 21 14.45 -2.02 48.58
N PRO A 22 15.52 -1.95 47.74
CA PRO A 22 15.66 -0.81 46.87
C PRO A 22 14.46 -0.86 45.90
N LEU A 23 13.60 0.12 45.96
CA LEU A 23 12.67 0.45 44.87
C LEU A 23 13.56 0.66 43.65
N LEU A 24 13.71 -0.37 42.83
CA LEU A 24 13.96 -0.21 41.43
C LEU A 24 12.73 0.58 40.93
N ALA A 25 12.85 1.89 40.94
CA ALA A 25 12.03 2.74 40.10
C ALA A 25 12.32 2.29 38.66
N VAL A 26 11.60 1.27 38.22
CA VAL A 26 11.38 1.07 36.81
C VAL A 26 10.74 2.36 36.36
N CYS A 27 11.57 3.21 35.77
CA CYS A 27 11.11 4.36 35.03
C CYS A 27 10.28 3.77 33.91
N VAL A 28 9.02 3.44 34.21
CA VAL A 28 7.99 3.30 33.22
C VAL A 28 7.86 4.73 32.69
N ILE A 29 8.73 5.05 31.73
CA ILE A 29 8.49 6.18 30.85
C ILE A 29 7.11 5.84 30.29
N PRO A 30 6.06 6.63 30.61
CA PRO A 30 4.81 6.39 29.96
C PRO A 30 5.08 6.56 28.46
N PHE A 31 4.95 5.49 27.70
CA PHE A 31 4.90 5.50 26.24
C PHE A 31 3.61 6.23 25.77
N ALA A 32 3.01 7.01 26.66
CA ALA A 32 1.93 7.97 26.42
C ALA A 32 2.49 9.30 25.86
N LEU A 33 3.57 9.21 25.08
CA LEU A 33 4.16 10.39 24.50
C LEU A 33 3.94 10.35 23.00
N ALA A 34 3.01 11.21 22.68
CA ALA A 34 2.60 11.68 21.37
C ALA A 34 1.42 10.96 20.72
N GLN A 35 0.43 10.56 21.49
CA GLN A 35 -0.91 10.65 20.96
C GLN A 35 -1.25 12.16 20.84
N ARG A 36 -0.64 12.83 19.89
CA ARG A 36 -1.23 14.04 19.37
C ARG A 36 -2.54 13.60 18.77
N THR A 37 -3.63 13.82 19.50
CA THR A 37 -4.95 13.78 18.90
C THR A 37 -4.90 14.69 17.69
N TYR A 38 -4.75 14.08 16.53
CA TYR A 38 -4.81 14.78 15.25
C TYR A 38 -6.27 15.22 15.05
N ARG A 39 -6.63 16.34 15.70
CA ARG A 39 -7.81 17.09 15.37
C ARG A 39 -7.43 18.07 14.26
N GLY A 40 -7.10 17.53 13.10
CA GLY A 40 -6.82 18.31 11.91
C GLY A 40 -8.04 19.12 11.50
N LYS A 41 -7.77 20.24 10.84
CA LYS A 41 -8.80 20.94 10.07
C LYS A 41 -9.32 20.00 8.98
N PRO A 42 -10.55 20.18 8.46
CA PRO A 42 -11.10 19.32 7.40
C PRO A 42 -10.17 19.10 6.22
N ASP A 43 -9.33 20.08 5.90
CA ASP A 43 -8.37 20.05 4.77
C ASP A 43 -7.10 19.22 5.07
N GLU A 44 -6.84 18.89 6.34
CA GLU A 44 -5.67 18.09 6.73
C GLU A 44 -5.91 16.57 6.54
N ARG A 45 -7.13 16.15 6.20
CA ARG A 45 -7.46 14.72 5.96
C ARG A 45 -6.65 14.09 4.86
N TYR A 46 -6.21 14.88 3.89
CA TYR A 46 -5.44 14.43 2.71
C TYR A 46 -3.95 14.77 2.79
N GLY A 47 -3.47 15.17 3.97
CA GLY A 47 -2.08 15.52 4.22
C GLY A 47 -1.23 14.40 4.81
N SER A 48 0.07 14.66 4.93
CA SER A 48 1.01 13.80 5.65
C SER A 48 1.06 14.15 7.14
N ARG A 49 1.53 13.20 7.97
CA ARG A 49 1.71 13.41 9.42
C ARG A 49 2.85 14.37 9.78
N THR A 50 3.81 14.52 8.91
CA THR A 50 4.93 15.43 9.07
C THR A 50 4.85 16.48 7.98
N PRO A 51 5.06 17.79 8.30
CA PRO A 51 5.09 18.80 7.27
C PRO A 51 6.23 18.47 6.30
N SER A 52 5.89 18.25 5.04
CA SER A 52 6.90 18.16 3.98
C SER A 52 7.70 19.46 3.94
N ARG A 53 9.01 19.36 4.03
CA ARG A 53 9.87 20.46 3.67
C ARG A 53 9.74 20.60 2.16
N VAL A 54 9.05 21.63 1.69
CA VAL A 54 8.99 21.96 0.28
C VAL A 54 10.43 22.29 -0.16
N VAL A 55 11.11 21.30 -0.70
CA VAL A 55 12.34 21.52 -1.45
C VAL A 55 11.88 21.83 -2.86
N ASN A 56 11.88 23.12 -3.22
CA ASN A 56 11.71 23.50 -4.61
C ASN A 56 12.81 22.78 -5.42
N PRO A 57 12.48 21.89 -6.34
CA PRO A 57 13.46 21.26 -7.19
C PRO A 57 13.92 22.29 -8.25
N THR A 58 14.93 23.09 -7.92
CA THR A 58 15.68 23.80 -8.94
C THR A 58 16.55 22.77 -9.67
N GLY A 59 16.09 22.33 -10.83
CA GLY A 59 16.91 21.59 -11.78
C GLY A 59 16.64 20.09 -11.85
N LEU A 60 15.41 19.67 -12.15
CA LEU A 60 15.20 18.37 -12.76
C LEU A 60 15.65 18.45 -14.21
N ALA A 61 16.86 17.94 -14.48
CA ALA A 61 17.19 17.47 -15.82
C ALA A 61 16.06 16.47 -16.19
N SER A 62 15.35 16.76 -17.27
CA SER A 62 14.40 15.86 -17.88
C SER A 62 15.12 14.51 -18.10
N ALA A 63 14.95 13.58 -17.18
CA ALA A 63 15.37 12.21 -17.40
C ALA A 63 14.53 11.75 -18.60
N LEU A 64 15.20 11.42 -19.70
CA LEU A 64 14.59 10.76 -20.84
C LEU A 64 13.76 9.60 -20.27
N ALA A 65 12.45 9.66 -20.48
CA ALA A 65 11.56 8.55 -20.09
C ALA A 65 12.17 7.26 -20.64
N PRO A 66 12.33 6.20 -19.83
CA PRO A 66 12.86 4.94 -20.32
C PRO A 66 12.04 4.52 -21.53
N ALA A 67 12.74 4.05 -22.58
CA ALA A 67 12.10 3.58 -23.80
C ALA A 67 11.07 2.51 -23.41
N ILE A 68 9.79 2.75 -23.73
CA ILE A 68 8.73 1.76 -23.52
C ILE A 68 9.10 0.56 -24.39
N PRO A 69 9.20 -0.66 -23.82
CA PRO A 69 9.47 -1.84 -24.61
C PRO A 69 8.43 -1.97 -25.74
N ASP A 70 8.81 -2.66 -26.83
CA ASP A 70 7.95 -2.93 -27.99
C ASP A 70 6.81 -3.89 -27.59
N CYS A 71 5.80 -3.34 -26.87
CA CYS A 71 4.67 -4.05 -26.29
C CYS A 71 3.36 -3.33 -26.60
N ALA A 72 2.26 -4.07 -26.60
CA ALA A 72 0.93 -3.47 -26.68
C ALA A 72 0.57 -2.82 -25.34
N ILE A 73 0.51 -1.50 -25.27
CA ILE A 73 0.04 -0.78 -24.10
C ILE A 73 -1.45 -1.05 -23.94
N ILE A 74 -1.83 -1.65 -22.81
CA ILE A 74 -3.22 -1.98 -22.44
C ILE A 74 -3.75 -0.96 -21.43
N ILE A 75 -2.93 -0.59 -20.44
CA ILE A 75 -3.23 0.50 -19.50
C ILE A 75 -2.12 1.53 -19.59
N ASN A 76 -2.49 2.80 -19.62
CA ASN A 76 -1.60 3.95 -19.45
C ASN A 76 -2.34 4.96 -18.60
N GLU A 77 -2.20 4.83 -17.28
CA GLU A 77 -2.90 5.69 -16.32
C GLU A 77 -1.92 6.68 -15.70
N ARG A 78 -2.29 7.96 -15.72
CA ARG A 78 -1.52 9.07 -15.19
C ARG A 78 -2.16 9.72 -13.98
N PHE A 79 -3.37 9.26 -13.62
CA PHE A 79 -4.15 9.78 -12.52
C PHE A 79 -4.37 11.30 -12.57
N ASP A 80 -4.51 11.83 -13.79
CA ASP A 80 -4.78 13.27 -14.01
C ASP A 80 -6.07 13.72 -13.30
N ASP A 81 -7.10 12.87 -13.29
CA ASP A 81 -8.34 13.06 -12.55
C ASP A 81 -8.93 11.70 -12.13
N ILE A 82 -8.73 11.35 -10.86
CA ILE A 82 -9.16 10.04 -10.34
C ILE A 82 -10.69 9.85 -10.33
N ARG A 83 -11.48 10.91 -10.46
CA ARG A 83 -12.95 10.82 -10.55
C ARG A 83 -13.41 10.06 -11.79
N ASN A 84 -12.57 9.99 -12.80
CA ASN A 84 -12.84 9.30 -14.07
C ASN A 84 -12.42 7.82 -14.04
N LEU A 85 -11.78 7.35 -12.97
CA LEU A 85 -11.28 5.98 -12.88
C LEU A 85 -12.41 4.94 -12.97
N ALA A 86 -13.53 5.18 -12.29
CA ALA A 86 -14.68 4.27 -12.32
C ALA A 86 -15.24 4.09 -13.74
N ASP A 87 -15.29 5.15 -14.54
CA ASP A 87 -15.76 5.12 -15.94
C ASP A 87 -14.83 4.26 -16.83
N SER A 88 -13.58 4.16 -16.45
CA SER A 88 -12.56 3.32 -17.11
C SER A 88 -12.48 1.91 -16.53
N GLY A 89 -13.35 1.54 -15.60
CA GLY A 89 -13.45 0.20 -15.03
C GLY A 89 -12.53 -0.08 -13.84
N TRP A 90 -11.86 0.95 -13.30
CA TRP A 90 -11.15 0.85 -12.04
C TRP A 90 -12.13 0.71 -10.87
N VAL A 91 -11.68 0.08 -9.78
CA VAL A 91 -12.48 -0.09 -8.56
C VAL A 91 -11.64 0.28 -7.35
N LEU A 92 -12.20 1.14 -6.50
CA LEU A 92 -11.60 1.55 -5.23
C LEU A 92 -12.43 0.95 -4.09
N MET A 93 -11.78 0.34 -3.11
CA MET A 93 -12.44 -0.34 -2.00
C MET A 93 -11.58 -0.22 -0.74
N ASN A 94 -12.16 0.29 0.34
CA ASN A 94 -11.48 0.40 1.62
C ASN A 94 -12.07 -0.60 2.62
N HIS A 95 -11.28 -1.61 3.02
CA HIS A 95 -11.60 -2.62 4.03
C HIS A 95 -10.74 -2.44 5.29
N SER A 96 -10.29 -1.21 5.57
CA SER A 96 -9.58 -0.90 6.82
C SER A 96 -10.46 -1.09 8.04
N GLU A 97 -9.89 -1.49 9.16
CA GLU A 97 -10.61 -1.69 10.41
C GLU A 97 -9.82 -1.10 11.61
N PRO A 98 -10.42 -0.14 12.34
CA PRO A 98 -11.63 0.58 11.99
C PRO A 98 -11.48 1.39 10.70
N LEU A 99 -12.61 1.59 9.99
CA LEU A 99 -12.65 2.35 8.75
C LEU A 99 -12.34 3.82 9.02
N GLY A 100 -11.53 4.42 8.15
CA GLY A 100 -11.13 5.80 8.24
C GLY A 100 -12.07 6.80 7.59
N ALA A 101 -11.60 8.04 7.47
CA ALA A 101 -12.39 9.16 6.93
C ALA A 101 -12.20 9.35 5.43
N VAL A 102 -11.22 8.67 4.82
CA VAL A 102 -10.88 8.78 3.41
C VAL A 102 -10.66 7.41 2.79
N ASP A 103 -10.61 7.36 1.48
CA ASP A 103 -10.23 6.27 0.60
C ASP A 103 -9.09 6.78 -0.29
N TRP A 104 -8.72 6.08 -1.35
CA TRP A 104 -7.83 6.63 -2.35
C TRP A 104 -8.34 8.00 -2.84
N PHE A 105 -7.45 8.98 -2.94
CA PHE A 105 -7.80 10.36 -3.28
C PHE A 105 -6.81 10.97 -4.28
N GLN A 106 -7.20 12.10 -4.91
CA GLN A 106 -6.32 12.87 -5.79
C GLN A 106 -5.09 13.35 -5.03
N GLY A 107 -3.92 13.32 -5.67
CA GLY A 107 -2.69 13.79 -5.11
C GLY A 107 -2.77 15.21 -4.54
N ASN A 108 -1.98 15.46 -3.50
CA ASN A 108 -1.83 16.75 -2.85
C ASN A 108 -0.42 17.28 -3.05
N ASP A 109 -0.27 18.33 -3.85
CA ASP A 109 1.02 18.94 -4.20
C ASP A 109 1.68 19.67 -3.01
N GLU A 110 0.93 20.01 -1.97
CA GLU A 110 1.48 20.49 -0.70
C GLU A 110 2.29 19.41 0.03
N VAL A 111 2.00 18.11 -0.21
CA VAL A 111 2.76 16.99 0.32
C VAL A 111 3.96 16.71 -0.58
N PHE A 112 3.73 16.46 -1.86
CA PHE A 112 4.74 16.41 -2.91
C PHE A 112 4.07 16.49 -4.29
N PRO A 113 4.75 17.03 -5.31
CA PRO A 113 4.20 17.06 -6.66
C PRO A 113 4.22 15.68 -7.32
N ALA A 114 3.36 15.49 -8.33
CA ALA A 114 3.32 14.32 -9.19
C ALA A 114 4.69 14.01 -9.83
N PHE A 115 4.87 12.77 -10.26
CA PHE A 115 6.01 12.37 -11.09
C PHE A 115 5.88 12.93 -12.52
N ASP A 116 4.67 12.87 -13.08
CA ASP A 116 4.37 13.30 -14.45
C ASP A 116 3.01 13.99 -14.51
N GLY A 117 2.89 15.07 -15.28
CA GLY A 117 1.66 15.82 -15.43
C GLY A 117 1.55 17.03 -14.49
N ASP A 118 0.31 17.42 -14.20
CA ASP A 118 0.02 18.52 -13.26
C ASP A 118 0.46 18.13 -11.84
N PRO A 119 0.81 19.09 -10.97
CA PRO A 119 1.35 18.75 -9.64
C PRO A 119 0.50 17.83 -8.78
N THR A 120 -0.82 17.79 -9.00
CA THR A 120 -1.74 16.88 -8.29
C THR A 120 -2.06 15.60 -9.07
N ALA A 121 -1.48 15.40 -10.27
CA ALA A 121 -1.78 14.29 -11.16
C ALA A 121 -1.15 12.97 -10.68
N TYR A 122 -1.60 12.46 -9.53
CA TYR A 122 -1.28 11.15 -8.99
C TYR A 122 -2.41 10.68 -8.05
N ILE A 123 -2.50 9.40 -7.79
CA ILE A 123 -3.41 8.86 -6.79
C ILE A 123 -2.68 8.64 -5.48
N ALA A 124 -3.32 8.98 -4.37
CA ALA A 124 -2.73 8.93 -3.04
C ALA A 124 -3.60 8.16 -2.04
N ALA A 125 -2.95 7.64 -1.01
CA ALA A 125 -3.53 7.05 0.18
C ALA A 125 -2.76 7.51 1.41
N ASN A 126 -3.39 7.57 2.58
CA ASN A 126 -2.72 8.00 3.79
C ASN A 126 -3.26 7.34 5.06
N PHE A 127 -2.70 7.72 6.19
CA PHE A 127 -3.08 7.19 7.50
C PHE A 127 -4.56 7.38 7.85
N ASN A 128 -5.28 8.31 7.22
CA ASN A 128 -6.72 8.53 7.44
C ASN A 128 -7.61 7.53 6.68
N ASP A 129 -7.03 6.60 5.91
CA ASP A 129 -7.75 5.46 5.34
C ASP A 129 -8.24 4.49 6.43
N GLY A 130 -7.56 4.47 7.58
CA GLY A 130 -8.00 3.82 8.82
C GLY A 130 -8.42 4.85 9.88
N GLY A 131 -9.35 4.47 10.75
CA GLY A 131 -9.72 5.25 11.93
C GLY A 131 -8.85 4.87 13.13
N ASP A 132 -8.61 5.81 14.04
CA ASP A 132 -7.88 5.59 15.32
C ASP A 132 -6.61 4.73 15.14
N LEU A 133 -6.47 3.63 15.90
CA LEU A 133 -5.47 2.59 15.70
C LEU A 133 -6.06 1.49 14.80
N ALA A 134 -5.60 1.39 13.57
CA ALA A 134 -6.21 0.57 12.53
C ALA A 134 -5.24 -0.41 11.87
N THR A 135 -5.82 -1.42 11.23
CA THR A 135 -5.20 -2.10 10.11
C THR A 135 -5.77 -1.52 8.81
N ILE A 136 -4.95 -0.79 8.08
CA ILE A 136 -5.33 -0.25 6.78
C ILE A 136 -5.27 -1.37 5.74
N SER A 137 -6.33 -1.47 4.92
CA SER A 137 -6.44 -2.36 3.78
C SER A 137 -7.23 -1.67 2.68
N ASN A 138 -6.59 -0.69 2.03
CA ASN A 138 -7.19 0.14 1.00
C ASN A 138 -6.72 -0.32 -0.39
N TRP A 139 -7.67 -0.62 -1.28
CA TRP A 139 -7.45 -1.32 -2.54
C TRP A 139 -7.79 -0.46 -3.75
N LEU A 140 -6.89 -0.45 -4.73
CA LEU A 140 -7.07 0.10 -6.06
C LEU A 140 -6.93 -1.03 -7.08
N LEU A 141 -8.03 -1.42 -7.70
CA LEU A 141 -8.08 -2.51 -8.68
C LEU A 141 -8.09 -1.93 -10.10
N THR A 142 -7.24 -2.47 -10.97
CA THR A 142 -7.26 -2.12 -12.41
C THR A 142 -8.57 -2.54 -13.06
N PRO A 143 -8.91 -2.03 -14.26
CA PRO A 143 -9.89 -2.68 -15.13
C PRO A 143 -9.56 -4.16 -15.34
N GLU A 144 -10.56 -4.95 -15.77
CA GLU A 144 -10.30 -6.31 -16.24
C GLU A 144 -9.43 -6.26 -17.50
N ILE A 145 -8.34 -7.02 -17.50
CA ILE A 145 -7.35 -7.06 -18.57
C ILE A 145 -6.97 -8.49 -18.92
N GLY A 146 -6.44 -8.69 -20.13
CA GLY A 146 -5.75 -9.92 -20.50
C GLY A 146 -4.43 -10.02 -19.73
N LEU A 147 -4.26 -11.12 -19.00
CA LEU A 147 -3.07 -11.45 -18.25
C LEU A 147 -2.32 -12.59 -18.97
N GLN A 148 -1.01 -12.46 -19.08
CA GLN A 148 -0.20 -13.50 -19.69
C GLN A 148 1.28 -13.36 -19.26
N ASP A 149 2.01 -14.47 -19.28
CA ASP A 149 3.45 -14.48 -19.03
C ASP A 149 4.19 -13.57 -20.02
N GLY A 150 5.17 -12.83 -19.49
CA GLY A 150 5.93 -11.85 -20.27
C GLY A 150 5.27 -10.48 -20.38
N SER A 151 4.03 -10.30 -19.91
CA SER A 151 3.45 -8.96 -19.72
C SER A 151 4.18 -8.22 -18.61
N THR A 152 4.22 -6.89 -18.70
CA THR A 152 4.92 -6.05 -17.73
C THR A 152 3.99 -4.99 -17.16
N LEU A 153 4.09 -4.78 -15.85
CA LEU A 153 3.51 -3.65 -15.14
C LEU A 153 4.63 -2.73 -14.67
N THR A 154 4.56 -1.45 -15.02
CA THR A 154 5.44 -0.40 -14.48
C THR A 154 4.61 0.67 -13.81
N PHE A 155 5.11 1.22 -12.73
CA PHE A 155 4.51 2.34 -12.02
C PHE A 155 5.56 3.05 -11.18
N TYR A 156 5.27 4.27 -10.77
CA TYR A 156 6.08 5.02 -9.81
C TYR A 156 5.36 5.14 -8.49
N THR A 157 6.10 5.06 -7.39
CA THR A 157 5.56 5.32 -6.06
C THR A 157 6.58 5.99 -5.17
N ARG A 158 6.09 6.72 -4.17
CA ARG A 158 6.88 7.34 -3.10
C ARG A 158 6.05 7.56 -1.85
N THR A 159 6.74 7.79 -0.73
CA THR A 159 6.22 8.41 0.49
C THR A 159 6.87 9.80 0.69
N VAL A 160 6.58 10.44 1.82
CA VAL A 160 7.22 11.69 2.22
C VAL A 160 8.67 11.46 2.66
N GLU A 161 9.51 12.49 2.49
CA GLU A 161 10.89 12.43 2.95
C GLU A 161 10.98 12.37 4.48
N LEU A 162 11.92 11.58 5.00
CA LEU A 162 12.21 11.41 6.43
C LEU A 162 10.98 11.00 7.26
N SER A 163 10.07 10.24 6.65
CA SER A 163 8.90 9.70 7.36
C SER A 163 9.34 8.84 8.54
N GLN A 164 8.75 9.12 9.71
CA GLN A 164 8.91 8.28 10.91
C GLN A 164 7.77 7.26 11.05
N PHE A 165 6.84 7.25 10.09
CA PHE A 165 5.69 6.35 10.05
C PHE A 165 5.81 5.50 8.77
N PRO A 166 6.35 4.29 8.88
CA PRO A 166 6.58 3.44 7.71
C PRO A 166 5.30 3.12 6.96
N ASP A 167 5.40 3.18 5.65
CA ASP A 167 4.35 2.78 4.73
C ASP A 167 4.65 1.40 4.13
N ARG A 168 3.62 0.73 3.59
CA ARG A 168 3.71 -0.54 2.90
C ARG A 168 2.72 -0.59 1.74
N LEU A 169 3.15 -1.06 0.58
CA LEU A 169 2.29 -1.26 -0.58
C LEU A 169 2.49 -2.67 -1.13
N GLN A 170 1.39 -3.39 -1.35
CA GLN A 170 1.36 -4.66 -2.06
C GLN A 170 0.82 -4.47 -3.48
N VAL A 171 1.41 -5.19 -4.45
CA VAL A 171 0.80 -5.40 -5.76
C VAL A 171 0.40 -6.86 -5.84
N ARG A 172 -0.87 -7.10 -6.16
CA ARG A 172 -1.48 -8.43 -6.20
C ARG A 172 -2.17 -8.67 -7.54
N MET A 173 -2.46 -9.93 -7.83
CA MET A 173 -3.11 -10.35 -9.06
C MET A 173 -4.22 -11.36 -8.75
N SER A 174 -5.34 -11.20 -9.45
CA SER A 174 -6.40 -12.19 -9.59
C SER A 174 -6.52 -12.59 -11.05
N THR A 175 -6.63 -13.89 -11.34
CA THR A 175 -6.94 -14.44 -12.66
C THR A 175 -8.41 -14.81 -12.80
N ASN A 176 -9.28 -14.30 -11.94
CA ASN A 176 -10.71 -14.59 -11.89
C ASN A 176 -11.53 -13.52 -12.61
N GLY A 177 -11.17 -13.20 -13.87
CA GLY A 177 -11.91 -12.26 -14.73
C GLY A 177 -12.16 -10.91 -14.05
N ALA A 178 -13.39 -10.44 -14.13
CA ALA A 178 -13.82 -9.15 -13.58
C ALA A 178 -14.00 -9.14 -12.05
N SER A 179 -13.58 -10.19 -11.33
CA SER A 179 -13.77 -10.27 -9.87
C SER A 179 -13.24 -9.05 -9.14
N VAL A 180 -14.03 -8.57 -8.18
CA VAL A 180 -13.68 -7.51 -7.23
C VAL A 180 -13.68 -8.04 -5.79
N ASN A 181 -13.68 -9.36 -5.62
CA ASN A 181 -13.68 -10.00 -4.31
C ASN A 181 -12.29 -9.85 -3.66
N ILE A 182 -12.19 -8.97 -2.67
CA ILE A 182 -10.98 -8.76 -1.85
C ILE A 182 -11.08 -9.41 -0.45
N GLY A 183 -12.16 -10.17 -0.20
CA GLY A 183 -12.47 -10.75 1.11
C GLY A 183 -13.37 -9.87 1.95
N THR A 184 -13.42 -10.11 3.26
CA THR A 184 -14.37 -9.46 4.19
C THR A 184 -13.71 -8.77 5.37
N THR A 185 -12.44 -9.05 5.62
CA THR A 185 -11.65 -8.47 6.72
C THR A 185 -10.44 -7.71 6.16
N PRO A 186 -9.79 -6.84 6.95
CA PRO A 186 -8.59 -6.15 6.49
C PRO A 186 -7.42 -7.06 6.14
N PHE A 187 -7.42 -8.31 6.62
CA PHE A 187 -6.35 -9.29 6.36
C PHE A 187 -6.62 -10.15 5.12
N ASP A 188 -7.87 -10.26 4.71
CA ASP A 188 -8.25 -11.06 3.55
C ASP A 188 -7.68 -10.49 2.25
N VAL A 189 -7.60 -11.34 1.25
CA VAL A 189 -7.18 -10.96 -0.10
C VAL A 189 -8.16 -11.45 -1.17
N GLY A 190 -9.23 -12.17 -0.75
CA GLY A 190 -10.23 -12.73 -1.65
C GLY A 190 -9.61 -13.49 -2.82
N ASP A 191 -9.94 -13.06 -4.04
CA ASP A 191 -9.44 -13.67 -5.27
C ASP A 191 -8.03 -13.17 -5.68
N PHE A 192 -7.49 -12.15 -4.99
CA PHE A 192 -6.17 -11.56 -5.28
C PHE A 192 -5.05 -12.30 -4.56
N THR A 193 -5.00 -13.60 -4.74
CA THR A 193 -4.12 -14.52 -3.98
C THR A 193 -2.66 -14.42 -4.38
N THR A 194 -2.35 -14.04 -5.62
CA THR A 194 -0.97 -13.94 -6.10
C THR A 194 -0.35 -12.61 -5.69
N LEU A 195 0.65 -12.66 -4.81
CA LEU A 195 1.45 -11.51 -4.42
C LEU A 195 2.57 -11.32 -5.44
N LEU A 196 2.56 -10.19 -6.16
CA LEU A 196 3.56 -9.86 -7.19
C LEU A 196 4.70 -9.01 -6.63
N LEU A 197 4.39 -8.10 -5.71
CA LEU A 197 5.36 -7.20 -5.08
C LEU A 197 4.87 -6.84 -3.68
N ASP A 198 5.79 -6.69 -2.74
CA ASP A 198 5.54 -6.18 -1.38
C ASP A 198 6.65 -5.19 -1.02
N ILE A 199 6.32 -3.91 -0.98
CA ILE A 199 7.25 -2.83 -0.67
C ILE A 199 7.20 -2.57 0.83
N ASN A 200 8.33 -2.70 1.51
CA ASN A 200 8.51 -2.48 2.94
C ASN A 200 7.62 -3.37 3.85
N PRO A 201 7.64 -4.71 3.67
CA PRO A 201 6.79 -5.63 4.44
C PRO A 201 7.12 -5.67 5.94
N THR A 202 8.27 -5.16 6.34
CA THR A 202 8.75 -5.16 7.74
C THR A 202 8.61 -3.81 8.44
N TYR A 203 7.95 -2.85 7.82
CA TYR A 203 7.75 -1.50 8.37
C TYR A 203 9.05 -0.82 8.82
N THR A 204 10.11 -0.96 8.00
CA THR A 204 11.38 -0.31 8.26
C THR A 204 11.30 1.18 7.91
N ILE A 205 11.72 2.06 8.82
CA ILE A 205 11.86 3.50 8.52
C ILE A 205 12.84 3.67 7.36
N GLY A 206 12.46 4.44 6.33
CA GLY A 206 13.21 4.58 5.09
C GLY A 206 13.17 3.36 4.16
N GLY A 207 12.40 2.31 4.50
CA GLY A 207 12.23 1.13 3.66
C GLY A 207 11.24 1.30 2.50
N TYR A 208 10.37 2.32 2.57
CA TYR A 208 9.55 2.75 1.45
C TYR A 208 10.25 3.91 0.71
N PRO A 209 10.19 4.01 -0.63
CA PRO A 209 10.88 5.07 -1.37
C PRO A 209 10.41 6.47 -0.96
N GLU A 210 11.34 7.34 -0.61
CA GLU A 210 11.07 8.75 -0.24
C GLU A 210 11.09 9.70 -1.44
N ALA A 211 11.46 9.20 -2.62
CA ALA A 211 11.40 9.89 -3.90
C ALA A 211 10.70 9.01 -4.92
N TRP A 212 10.11 9.60 -5.96
CA TRP A 212 9.48 8.84 -7.04
C TRP A 212 10.43 7.79 -7.59
N THR A 213 10.10 6.53 -7.35
CA THR A 213 10.90 5.37 -7.74
C THR A 213 10.06 4.45 -8.61
N GLN A 214 10.63 4.07 -9.75
CA GLN A 214 9.98 3.16 -10.67
C GLN A 214 10.10 1.71 -10.18
N PHE A 215 8.98 1.01 -10.22
CA PHE A 215 8.92 -0.44 -10.07
C PHE A 215 8.49 -1.07 -11.38
N THR A 216 9.07 -2.23 -11.69
CA THR A 216 8.72 -3.03 -12.87
C THR A 216 8.48 -4.47 -12.43
N ILE A 217 7.31 -4.98 -12.76
CA ILE A 217 6.89 -6.36 -12.49
C ILE A 217 6.74 -7.08 -13.83
N ASN A 218 7.48 -8.16 -14.01
CA ASN A 218 7.28 -9.07 -15.15
C ASN A 218 6.36 -10.20 -14.70
N LEU A 219 5.21 -10.34 -15.34
CA LEU A 219 4.26 -11.39 -15.02
C LEU A 219 4.81 -12.75 -15.44
N THR A 220 4.72 -13.71 -14.52
CA THR A 220 5.14 -15.11 -14.74
C THR A 220 4.16 -16.05 -14.03
N GLY A 221 4.01 -17.27 -14.54
CA GLY A 221 3.12 -18.29 -13.95
C GLY A 221 1.63 -17.99 -14.16
N VAL A 222 1.30 -17.14 -15.13
CA VAL A 222 -0.08 -16.83 -15.50
C VAL A 222 -0.64 -17.97 -16.35
N PRO A 223 -1.80 -18.55 -16.03
CA PRO A 223 -2.44 -19.54 -16.88
C PRO A 223 -2.67 -19.00 -18.30
N THR A 224 -2.59 -19.88 -19.30
CA THR A 224 -2.76 -19.49 -20.70
C THR A 224 -4.09 -18.77 -20.93
N ALA A 225 -4.04 -17.62 -21.62
CA ALA A 225 -5.22 -16.82 -21.99
C ALA A 225 -6.16 -16.51 -20.81
N SER A 226 -5.60 -16.11 -19.67
CA SER A 226 -6.38 -15.65 -18.51
C SER A 226 -6.80 -14.20 -18.68
N THR A 227 -7.98 -13.86 -18.12
CA THR A 227 -8.34 -12.46 -17.82
C THR A 227 -8.38 -12.29 -16.32
N GLY A 228 -8.19 -11.04 -15.89
CA GLY A 228 -8.21 -10.74 -14.47
C GLY A 228 -7.88 -9.29 -14.19
N ARG A 229 -7.48 -9.02 -12.95
CA ARG A 229 -7.14 -7.68 -12.49
C ARG A 229 -5.80 -7.71 -11.75
N LEU A 230 -5.09 -6.61 -11.84
CA LEU A 230 -4.02 -6.25 -10.91
C LEU A 230 -4.61 -5.36 -9.82
N ALA A 231 -4.05 -5.42 -8.63
CA ALA A 231 -4.51 -4.63 -7.50
C ALA A 231 -3.33 -4.04 -6.74
N PHE A 232 -3.43 -2.78 -6.41
CA PHE A 232 -2.56 -2.09 -5.47
C PHE A 232 -3.28 -2.03 -4.13
N ARG A 233 -2.64 -2.55 -3.09
CA ARG A 233 -3.19 -2.58 -1.76
C ARG A 233 -2.27 -1.80 -0.82
N TYR A 234 -2.71 -0.64 -0.37
CA TYR A 234 -2.09 0.02 0.77
C TYR A 234 -2.47 -0.76 2.02
N PHE A 235 -1.53 -1.58 2.50
CA PHE A 235 -1.76 -2.50 3.60
C PHE A 235 -0.77 -2.23 4.72
N VAL A 236 -1.28 -1.65 5.81
CA VAL A 236 -0.45 -1.22 6.93
C VAL A 236 -1.13 -1.58 8.24
N GLU A 237 -0.42 -2.37 9.04
CA GLU A 237 -0.83 -2.74 10.41
C GLU A 237 -0.31 -1.69 11.41
N ASP A 238 -0.91 -1.61 12.59
CA ASP A 238 -0.62 -0.58 13.59
C ASP A 238 -0.64 0.84 13.00
N ALA A 239 -1.58 1.08 12.12
CA ALA A 239 -1.77 2.25 11.28
C ALA A 239 -2.88 3.16 11.82
N GLY A 240 -3.29 4.13 10.99
CA GLY A 240 -4.35 5.07 11.39
C GLY A 240 -3.82 6.26 12.17
N PRO A 241 -4.66 7.26 12.51
CA PRO A 241 -4.24 8.47 13.21
C PRO A 241 -3.47 8.25 14.51
N GLU A 242 -3.76 7.16 15.23
CA GLU A 242 -3.12 6.80 16.50
C GLU A 242 -2.02 5.72 16.33
N GLY A 243 -1.84 5.19 15.14
CA GLY A 243 -0.86 4.15 14.85
C GLY A 243 0.58 4.67 14.77
N VAL A 244 1.53 3.74 14.80
CA VAL A 244 2.97 4.03 14.66
C VAL A 244 3.45 3.88 13.22
N ASN A 245 2.64 3.29 12.36
CA ASN A 245 2.87 3.11 10.93
C ASN A 245 1.89 3.97 10.13
N SER A 246 2.05 3.97 8.82
CA SER A 246 1.30 4.72 7.82
C SER A 246 1.49 6.24 7.88
N ASN A 247 1.90 6.80 6.77
CA ASN A 247 1.99 8.24 6.58
C ASN A 247 1.16 8.67 5.36
N TYR A 248 1.77 8.67 4.20
CA TYR A 248 1.18 9.12 2.94
C TYR A 248 1.97 8.53 1.78
N ILE A 249 1.29 7.86 0.87
CA ILE A 249 1.90 7.35 -0.36
C ILE A 249 1.24 7.95 -1.59
N GLY A 250 2.02 8.01 -2.68
CA GLY A 250 1.51 8.32 -4.02
C GLY A 250 1.84 7.19 -4.99
N ILE A 251 0.97 6.98 -5.96
CA ILE A 251 1.20 6.13 -7.14
C ILE A 251 0.95 6.98 -8.38
N ASP A 252 1.86 6.89 -9.35
CA ASP A 252 1.78 7.66 -10.58
C ASP A 252 2.34 6.87 -11.77
N ARG A 253 1.98 7.29 -12.97
CA ARG A 253 2.50 6.79 -14.25
C ARG A 253 2.46 5.27 -14.35
N LEU A 254 1.26 4.69 -14.23
CA LEU A 254 1.04 3.26 -14.31
C LEU A 254 0.89 2.83 -15.79
N ILE A 255 1.72 1.89 -16.21
CA ILE A 255 1.65 1.33 -17.56
C ILE A 255 1.60 -0.21 -17.45
N TYR A 256 0.59 -0.81 -18.04
CA TYR A 256 0.55 -2.25 -18.25
C TYR A 256 0.71 -2.56 -19.73
N CYS A 257 1.74 -3.34 -20.03
CA CYS A 257 2.09 -3.79 -21.37
C CYS A 257 1.79 -5.29 -21.50
N GLY A 258 0.86 -5.62 -22.38
CA GLY A 258 0.65 -7.00 -22.81
C GLY A 258 1.71 -7.45 -23.84
N THR A 259 1.97 -8.74 -23.91
CA THR A 259 2.77 -9.28 -25.01
C THR A 259 2.02 -9.03 -26.32
N ALA A 260 2.66 -8.37 -27.28
CA ALA A 260 2.10 -8.21 -28.60
C ALA A 260 1.88 -9.60 -29.22
N VAL A 261 0.63 -9.95 -29.47
CA VAL A 261 0.34 -11.12 -30.32
C VAL A 261 0.88 -10.77 -31.70
N ARG A 262 2.07 -11.27 -32.05
CA ARG A 262 2.51 -11.23 -33.45
C ARG A 262 1.54 -12.06 -34.27
N VAL A 263 0.56 -11.40 -34.85
CA VAL A 263 -0.19 -12.00 -35.95
C VAL A 263 0.83 -12.14 -37.09
N LEU A 264 1.43 -13.33 -37.22
CA LEU A 264 2.22 -13.64 -38.39
C LEU A 264 1.30 -13.43 -39.60
N PRO A 265 1.70 -12.63 -40.59
CA PRO A 265 0.90 -12.49 -41.80
C PRO A 265 0.65 -13.90 -42.38
N THR A 266 -0.61 -14.24 -42.57
CA THR A 266 -0.99 -15.48 -43.26
C THR A 266 -0.20 -15.57 -44.54
N PRO A 267 0.49 -16.70 -44.81
CA PRO A 267 1.22 -16.88 -46.09
C PRO A 267 0.25 -16.60 -47.20
N ARG A 268 0.60 -15.66 -48.06
CA ARG A 268 -0.18 -15.38 -49.25
C ARG A 268 -0.29 -16.68 -50.07
N PRO A 269 -1.48 -17.14 -50.46
CA PRO A 269 -1.62 -18.33 -51.31
C PRO A 269 -0.73 -18.18 -52.53
N HIS A 270 0.09 -19.21 -52.81
CA HIS A 270 0.88 -19.27 -54.05
C HIS A 270 -0.08 -19.20 -55.23
N PRO A 271 0.13 -18.32 -56.20
CA PRO A 271 -0.68 -18.33 -57.40
C PRO A 271 -0.55 -19.71 -58.07
N THR A 272 -1.68 -20.37 -58.28
CA THR A 272 -1.75 -21.62 -59.03
C THR A 272 -1.18 -21.38 -60.45
N PRO A 273 -0.27 -22.20 -60.94
CA PRO A 273 0.22 -22.07 -62.33
C PRO A 273 -0.95 -22.20 -63.31
N VAL A 274 -1.13 -21.20 -64.16
CA VAL A 274 -2.11 -21.25 -65.25
C VAL A 274 -1.54 -22.21 -66.27
N PRO A 275 -2.31 -23.26 -66.69
CA PRO A 275 -1.88 -24.10 -67.80
C PRO A 275 -1.70 -23.25 -69.03
N ARG A 276 -0.57 -23.39 -69.77
CA ARG A 276 -0.37 -22.77 -71.09
C ARG A 276 -1.14 -23.56 -72.11
N PRO A 277 -1.72 -22.89 -73.10
CA PRO A 277 -2.42 -23.56 -74.24
C PRO A 277 -1.50 -24.41 -75.13
#